data_67f8cd8cbb862e215c833fca91d4715b
#
_entry.id   67f8cd8cbb862e215c833fca91d4715b
#
_cell.length_a   1.000
_cell.length_b   1.000
_cell.length_c   1.000
_cell.angle_alpha   90.00
_cell.angle_beta   90.00
_cell.angle_gamma   90.00
#
_symmetry.space_group_name_H-M   'P 1'
#
loop_
_entity.id
_entity.type
_entity.pdbx_description
1 polymer ?
#
loop_
_entity_poly.entity_id
_entity_poly.type
_entity_poly.pdbx_seq_one_letter_code
_entity_poly.pdbx_strand_id
1 'polypeptide(L)'
;IDLTIAMDKKRRVDTAYEIYLGLYQAITGPEERQKLFKEFSPGFFDLIVIDECHRGSAAEDSAWRDILNHFSGATQIGLTATPKETEYASNIHYFGEPVYSYTLKQGIRDGFLAPYKVIKVHIDRDVQGYRPEKGQLDREGNEVADRIYNTKDFDRNIVLDDRTKVVARKVTQFLMESGDRY
;
A
#
# COMPACT_ATOMS: atom_id res chain seq x y z
N ILE A 1 -22.76 1.34 -18.03
CA ILE A 1 -21.49 2.10 -18.18
C ILE A 1 -20.47 1.07 -18.59
N ASP A 2 -20.05 1.12 -19.85
CA ASP A 2 -19.04 0.22 -20.37
C ASP A 2 -17.67 0.75 -19.96
N LEU A 3 -17.05 0.10 -18.97
CA LEU A 3 -15.72 0.47 -18.46
C LEU A 3 -14.67 -0.23 -19.32
N THR A 4 -14.47 0.23 -20.52
CA THR A 4 -13.43 -0.32 -21.40
C THR A 4 -12.12 0.41 -21.17
N ILE A 5 -11.05 -0.35 -20.94
CA ILE A 5 -9.70 0.21 -20.88
C ILE A 5 -9.35 0.66 -22.30
N ALA A 6 -9.32 1.96 -22.50
CA ALA A 6 -9.07 2.59 -23.80
C ALA A 6 -7.58 2.51 -24.20
N MET A 7 -7.05 1.28 -24.30
CA MET A 7 -5.71 1.05 -24.84
C MET A 7 -5.79 0.13 -26.06
N ASP A 8 -5.56 0.68 -27.23
CA ASP A 8 -5.32 -0.09 -28.45
C ASP A 8 -4.01 -0.88 -28.31
N LYS A 9 -3.90 -2.01 -29.08
CA LYS A 9 -2.68 -2.84 -29.21
C LYS A 9 -1.43 -2.02 -29.56
N LYS A 10 -1.59 -0.80 -30.08
CA LYS A 10 -0.51 0.16 -30.37
C LYS A 10 -0.22 1.15 -29.24
N ARG A 11 -0.80 0.97 -28.04
CA ARG A 11 -0.60 1.83 -26.86
C ARG A 11 -0.89 3.31 -27.12
N ARG A 12 -1.86 3.62 -27.95
CA ARG A 12 -2.39 4.97 -28.09
C ARG A 12 -3.54 5.14 -27.12
N VAL A 13 -3.61 6.29 -26.48
CA VAL A 13 -4.74 6.64 -25.63
C VAL A 13 -5.88 7.10 -26.53
N ASP A 14 -7.06 6.49 -26.36
CA ASP A 14 -8.28 6.97 -27.01
C ASP A 14 -8.86 8.09 -26.14
N THR A 15 -9.00 9.28 -26.71
CA THR A 15 -9.50 10.47 -26.02
C THR A 15 -11.00 10.69 -26.19
N ALA A 16 -11.72 9.71 -26.71
CA ALA A 16 -13.16 9.79 -26.98
C ALA A 16 -14.06 9.49 -25.77
N TYR A 17 -13.48 9.09 -24.64
CA TYR A 17 -14.24 8.73 -23.44
C TYR A 17 -14.33 9.89 -22.44
N GLU A 18 -15.38 9.88 -21.62
CA GLU A 18 -15.60 10.85 -20.55
C GLU A 18 -15.00 10.39 -19.22
N ILE A 19 -14.88 9.06 -19.00
CA ILE A 19 -14.37 8.47 -17.76
C ILE A 19 -13.23 7.53 -18.08
N TYR A 20 -12.12 7.72 -17.39
CA TYR A 20 -10.90 6.91 -17.50
C TYR A 20 -10.59 6.25 -16.17
N LEU A 21 -10.28 4.97 -16.19
CA LEU A 21 -9.77 4.24 -15.04
C LEU A 21 -8.37 3.72 -15.36
N GLY A 22 -7.43 3.93 -14.47
CA GLY A 22 -6.05 3.52 -14.66
C GLY A 22 -5.37 3.11 -13.36
N LEU A 23 -4.50 2.11 -13.45
CA LEU A 23 -3.54 1.84 -12.38
C LEU A 23 -2.35 2.78 -12.55
N TYR A 24 -2.04 3.56 -11.53
CA TYR A 24 -0.93 4.53 -11.62
C TYR A 24 0.40 3.83 -11.97
N GLN A 25 0.65 2.60 -11.48
CA GLN A 25 1.84 1.81 -11.84
C GLN A 25 1.92 1.49 -13.34
N ALA A 26 0.77 1.34 -14.00
CA ALA A 26 0.73 1.13 -15.44
C ALA A 26 1.00 2.41 -16.23
N ILE A 27 0.71 3.56 -15.63
CA ILE A 27 0.87 4.89 -16.22
C ILE A 27 2.28 5.45 -15.93
N THR A 28 2.91 5.02 -14.82
CA THR A 28 4.22 5.49 -14.32
C THR A 28 5.35 4.46 -14.47
N GLY A 29 5.18 3.41 -15.25
CA GLY A 29 6.19 2.38 -15.51
C GLY A 29 7.49 2.93 -16.15
N PRO A 30 8.52 2.09 -16.45
CA PRO A 30 9.81 2.53 -16.94
C PRO A 30 9.68 3.52 -18.13
N GLU A 31 10.65 4.40 -18.29
CA GLU A 31 10.65 5.69 -19.02
C GLU A 31 9.77 5.81 -20.29
N GLU A 32 9.59 4.75 -21.06
CA GLU A 32 8.72 4.73 -22.24
C GLU A 32 7.21 4.64 -21.90
N ARG A 33 6.87 4.11 -20.72
CA ARG A 33 5.48 4.02 -20.23
C ARG A 33 5.07 5.22 -19.38
N GLN A 34 6.03 5.94 -18.82
CA GLN A 34 5.80 7.11 -17.97
C GLN A 34 5.17 8.29 -18.72
N LYS A 35 5.08 8.20 -20.05
CA LYS A 35 4.62 9.32 -20.88
C LYS A 35 3.16 9.20 -21.33
N LEU A 36 2.45 8.11 -21.01
CA LEU A 36 1.07 7.93 -21.49
C LEU A 36 0.13 9.05 -21.00
N PHE A 37 0.29 9.52 -19.78
CA PHE A 37 -0.54 10.62 -19.29
C PHE A 37 -0.27 11.94 -20.06
N LYS A 38 0.91 12.10 -20.67
CA LYS A 38 1.28 13.29 -21.47
C LYS A 38 0.64 13.29 -22.86
N GLU A 39 0.03 12.18 -23.27
CA GLU A 39 -0.77 12.14 -24.50
C GLU A 39 -2.09 12.92 -24.35
N PHE A 40 -2.54 13.11 -23.11
CA PHE A 40 -3.64 14.00 -22.79
C PHE A 40 -3.13 15.44 -22.61
N SER A 41 -3.90 16.41 -23.08
CA SER A 41 -3.60 17.82 -22.79
C SER A 41 -3.71 18.10 -21.29
N PRO A 42 -2.95 19.05 -20.73
CA PRO A 42 -3.02 19.38 -19.30
C PRO A 42 -4.41 19.76 -18.78
N GLY A 43 -5.27 20.29 -19.64
CA GLY A 43 -6.64 20.67 -19.32
C GLY A 43 -7.68 19.63 -19.75
N PHE A 44 -7.29 18.39 -19.98
CA PHE A 44 -8.21 17.37 -20.48
C PHE A 44 -9.18 16.87 -19.43
N PHE A 45 -8.74 16.75 -18.17
CA PHE A 45 -9.56 16.26 -17.06
C PHE A 45 -10.06 17.43 -16.19
N ASP A 46 -11.32 17.39 -15.83
CA ASP A 46 -11.93 18.31 -14.87
C ASP A 46 -11.79 17.79 -13.43
N LEU A 47 -11.78 16.46 -13.26
CA LEU A 47 -11.71 15.79 -11.97
C LEU A 47 -10.77 14.59 -12.04
N ILE A 48 -9.90 14.47 -11.04
CA ILE A 48 -9.03 13.30 -10.83
C ILE A 48 -9.27 12.77 -9.42
N VAL A 49 -9.62 11.49 -9.32
CA VAL A 49 -9.79 10.79 -8.04
C VAL A 49 -8.67 9.78 -7.88
N ILE A 50 -7.91 9.88 -6.79
CA ILE A 50 -6.82 8.98 -6.47
C ILE A 50 -7.23 8.12 -5.29
N ASP A 51 -7.46 6.84 -5.55
CA ASP A 51 -7.71 5.87 -4.49
C ASP A 51 -6.40 5.37 -3.88
N GLU A 52 -6.43 5.04 -2.59
CA GLU A 52 -5.27 4.60 -1.81
C GLU A 52 -4.08 5.58 -1.92
N CYS A 53 -4.36 6.88 -1.87
CA CYS A 53 -3.36 7.94 -2.08
C CYS A 53 -2.20 7.94 -1.07
N HIS A 54 -2.29 7.10 -0.01
CA HIS A 54 -1.21 6.86 0.95
C HIS A 54 -0.15 5.86 0.46
N ARG A 55 -0.43 5.10 -0.61
CA ARG A 55 0.50 4.11 -1.15
C ARG A 55 1.56 4.78 -2.00
N GLY A 56 2.79 4.35 -1.80
CA GLY A 56 3.95 4.73 -2.61
C GLY A 56 5.23 4.74 -1.78
N SER A 57 6.35 4.38 -2.40
CA SER A 57 7.69 4.72 -1.94
C SER A 57 8.00 6.17 -2.32
N ALA A 58 9.06 6.78 -1.78
CA ALA A 58 9.45 8.15 -2.14
C ALA A 58 9.66 8.34 -3.67
N ALA A 59 10.04 7.28 -4.39
CA ALA A 59 10.19 7.29 -5.84
C ALA A 59 8.84 7.16 -6.57
N GLU A 60 7.90 6.36 -6.03
CA GLU A 60 6.53 6.23 -6.55
C GLU A 60 5.71 7.48 -6.25
N ASP A 61 5.94 8.13 -5.09
CA ASP A 61 5.33 9.41 -4.76
C ASP A 61 5.71 10.52 -5.77
N SER A 62 6.91 10.47 -6.35
CA SER A 62 7.29 11.42 -7.41
C SER A 62 6.52 11.16 -8.69
N ALA A 63 6.26 9.91 -9.05
CA ALA A 63 5.66 9.53 -10.32
C ALA A 63 4.17 9.88 -10.41
N TRP A 64 3.36 9.60 -9.37
CA TRP A 64 1.95 10.02 -9.39
C TRP A 64 1.81 11.54 -9.21
N ARG A 65 2.72 12.20 -8.50
CA ARG A 65 2.76 13.66 -8.41
C ARG A 65 3.01 14.32 -9.77
N ASP A 66 3.85 13.73 -10.62
CA ASP A 66 4.07 14.23 -11.96
C ASP A 66 2.78 14.20 -12.79
N ILE A 67 1.94 13.17 -12.62
CA ILE A 67 0.61 13.11 -13.26
C ILE A 67 -0.27 14.24 -12.75
N LEU A 68 -0.36 14.42 -11.43
CA LEU A 68 -1.18 15.46 -10.85
C LEU A 68 -0.71 16.88 -11.19
N ASN A 69 0.59 17.08 -11.22
CA ASN A 69 1.19 18.35 -11.66
C ASN A 69 0.89 18.63 -13.12
N HIS A 70 0.91 17.59 -13.98
CA HIS A 70 0.54 17.76 -15.40
C HIS A 70 -0.92 18.23 -15.56
N PHE A 71 -1.83 17.69 -14.74
CA PHE A 71 -3.24 18.05 -14.73
C PHE A 71 -3.60 19.01 -13.60
N SER A 72 -2.74 19.97 -13.32
CA SER A 72 -2.92 20.92 -12.20
C SER A 72 -4.18 21.78 -12.29
N GLY A 73 -4.82 21.88 -13.46
CA GLY A 73 -6.10 22.54 -13.65
C GLY A 73 -7.31 21.73 -13.22
N ALA A 74 -7.16 20.40 -13.03
CA ALA A 74 -8.23 19.52 -12.59
C ALA A 74 -8.49 19.64 -11.07
N THR A 75 -9.73 19.44 -10.65
CA THR A 75 -10.03 19.19 -9.23
C THR A 75 -9.47 17.83 -8.84
N GLN A 76 -8.68 17.77 -7.77
CA GLN A 76 -7.99 16.54 -7.35
C GLN A 76 -8.47 16.11 -5.97
N ILE A 77 -8.92 14.85 -5.85
CA ILE A 77 -9.42 14.26 -4.63
C ILE A 77 -8.61 13.00 -4.30
N GLY A 78 -8.04 12.96 -3.10
CA GLY A 78 -7.38 11.76 -2.57
C GLY A 78 -8.29 10.99 -1.63
N LEU A 79 -8.39 9.68 -1.80
CA LEU A 79 -9.08 8.75 -0.90
C LEU A 79 -8.07 7.87 -0.21
N THR A 80 -8.22 7.64 1.09
CA THR A 80 -7.38 6.72 1.85
C THR A 80 -8.05 6.25 3.13
N ALA A 81 -7.88 4.98 3.47
CA ALA A 81 -8.28 4.44 4.76
C ALA A 81 -7.21 4.67 5.85
N THR A 82 -5.97 4.93 5.46
CA THR A 82 -4.82 5.07 6.35
C THR A 82 -3.97 6.28 5.96
N PRO A 83 -4.38 7.50 6.33
CA PRO A 83 -3.59 8.68 6.03
C PRO A 83 -2.19 8.53 6.63
N LYS A 84 -1.16 8.76 5.82
CA LYS A 84 0.24 8.81 6.29
C LYS A 84 0.59 10.23 6.70
N GLU A 85 1.04 10.35 7.93
CA GLU A 85 1.67 11.55 8.47
C GLU A 85 3.12 11.19 8.83
N THR A 86 4.00 11.16 7.87
CA THR A 86 5.43 11.04 8.11
C THR A 86 6.12 12.31 7.65
N GLU A 87 7.29 12.60 8.22
CA GLU A 87 8.10 13.79 7.92
C GLU A 87 8.38 13.99 6.42
N TYR A 88 8.32 12.91 5.62
CA TYR A 88 8.65 12.91 4.19
C TYR A 88 7.47 12.60 3.26
N ALA A 89 6.32 12.20 3.78
CA ALA A 89 5.15 11.83 2.97
C ALA A 89 3.88 12.15 3.74
N SER A 90 3.36 13.35 3.56
CA SER A 90 2.09 13.77 4.15
C SER A 90 1.07 14.00 3.03
N ASN A 91 -0.03 13.26 3.08
CA ASN A 91 -1.17 13.48 2.20
C ASN A 91 -1.79 14.86 2.46
N ILE A 92 -1.73 15.34 3.71
CA ILE A 92 -2.19 16.66 4.13
C ILE A 92 -1.40 17.76 3.42
N HIS A 93 -0.09 17.56 3.21
CA HIS A 93 0.73 18.51 2.48
C HIS A 93 0.32 18.71 1.02
N TYR A 94 -0.24 17.68 0.40
CA TYR A 94 -0.65 17.76 -1.00
C TYR A 94 -2.13 18.09 -1.17
N PHE A 95 -3.02 17.35 -0.49
CA PHE A 95 -4.47 17.47 -0.65
C PHE A 95 -5.11 18.46 0.32
N GLY A 96 -4.37 18.94 1.34
CA GLY A 96 -4.90 19.75 2.42
C GLY A 96 -5.60 18.89 3.49
N GLU A 97 -6.32 19.59 4.38
CA GLU A 97 -7.10 18.93 5.43
C GLU A 97 -8.22 18.08 4.85
N PRO A 98 -8.56 16.93 5.49
CA PRO A 98 -9.63 16.07 5.02
C PRO A 98 -10.97 16.80 4.92
N VAL A 99 -11.56 16.78 3.73
CA VAL A 99 -12.90 17.35 3.49
C VAL A 99 -13.98 16.51 4.17
N TYR A 100 -13.75 15.20 4.29
CA TYR A 100 -14.65 14.27 4.94
C TYR A 100 -13.87 13.12 5.57
N SER A 101 -14.30 12.70 6.76
CA SER A 101 -13.74 11.54 7.47
C SER A 101 -14.85 10.60 7.93
N TYR A 102 -14.78 9.34 7.52
CA TYR A 102 -15.67 8.27 7.95
C TYR A 102 -14.87 7.21 8.67
N THR A 103 -14.95 7.23 9.98
CA THR A 103 -14.09 6.39 10.83
C THR A 103 -14.56 4.93 10.86
N LEU A 104 -13.64 3.99 11.11
CA LEU A 104 -13.95 2.57 11.34
C LEU A 104 -15.06 2.39 12.40
N LYS A 105 -15.01 3.17 13.48
CA LYS A 105 -16.04 3.15 14.53
C LYS A 105 -17.43 3.55 14.01
N GLN A 106 -17.50 4.56 13.15
CA GLN A 106 -18.76 4.96 12.51
C GLN A 106 -19.26 3.85 11.59
N GLY A 107 -18.39 3.28 10.74
CA GLY A 107 -18.76 2.19 9.84
C GLY A 107 -19.30 0.95 10.55
N ILE A 108 -18.73 0.60 11.71
CA ILE A 108 -19.26 -0.49 12.55
C ILE A 108 -20.62 -0.13 13.15
N ARG A 109 -20.74 1.08 13.71
CA ARG A 109 -22.01 1.56 14.29
C ARG A 109 -23.15 1.59 13.26
N ASP A 110 -22.83 2.03 12.05
CA ASP A 110 -23.78 2.19 10.98
C ASP A 110 -24.09 0.87 10.22
N GLY A 111 -23.43 -0.24 10.62
CA GLY A 111 -23.66 -1.58 10.10
C GLY A 111 -23.00 -1.89 8.75
N PHE A 112 -22.16 -1.00 8.22
CA PHE A 112 -21.40 -1.23 6.98
C PHE A 112 -20.13 -2.07 7.19
N LEU A 113 -19.58 -2.06 8.41
CA LEU A 113 -18.39 -2.82 8.76
C LEU A 113 -18.67 -3.76 9.92
N ALA A 114 -18.11 -4.96 9.86
CA ALA A 114 -18.22 -5.94 10.94
C ALA A 114 -17.44 -5.46 12.17
N PRO A 115 -17.97 -5.70 13.38
CA PRO A 115 -17.18 -5.51 14.59
C PRO A 115 -16.02 -6.49 14.62
N TYR A 116 -14.91 -6.09 15.23
CA TYR A 116 -13.72 -6.92 15.32
C TYR A 116 -13.22 -7.05 16.76
N LYS A 117 -12.50 -8.15 17.01
CA LYS A 117 -11.79 -8.38 18.27
C LYS A 117 -10.31 -8.54 17.96
N VAL A 118 -9.48 -7.77 18.66
CA VAL A 118 -8.02 -7.89 18.53
C VAL A 118 -7.49 -8.81 19.60
N ILE A 119 -6.82 -9.88 19.18
CA ILE A 119 -6.10 -10.80 20.06
C ILE A 119 -4.61 -10.62 19.80
N LYS A 120 -3.89 -10.15 20.81
CA LYS A 120 -2.43 -10.01 20.74
C LYS A 120 -1.79 -11.28 21.29
N VAL A 121 -1.04 -11.98 20.44
CA VAL A 121 -0.25 -13.14 20.82
C VAL A 121 1.20 -12.70 20.95
N HIS A 122 1.77 -12.84 22.14
CA HIS A 122 3.18 -12.59 22.40
C HIS A 122 3.97 -13.87 22.20
N ILE A 123 5.06 -13.78 21.46
CA ILE A 123 6.04 -14.85 21.25
C ILE A 123 7.32 -14.42 21.97
N ASP A 124 7.98 -15.32 22.68
CA ASP A 124 9.16 -15.00 23.49
C ASP A 124 10.25 -14.28 22.68
N ARG A 125 10.48 -14.71 21.44
CA ARG A 125 11.43 -14.08 20.52
C ARG A 125 11.04 -12.65 20.14
N ASP A 126 9.75 -12.34 20.08
CA ASP A 126 9.25 -10.99 19.78
C ASP A 126 9.46 -10.04 20.97
N VAL A 127 9.48 -10.58 22.19
CA VAL A 127 9.67 -9.81 23.43
C VAL A 127 11.15 -9.66 23.78
N GLN A 128 11.93 -10.74 23.66
CA GLN A 128 13.33 -10.79 24.09
C GLN A 128 14.30 -10.40 22.96
N GLY A 129 13.83 -10.40 21.70
CA GLY A 129 14.66 -10.27 20.53
C GLY A 129 15.37 -11.59 20.18
N TYR A 130 16.13 -11.57 19.11
CA TYR A 130 16.91 -12.69 18.64
C TYR A 130 18.35 -12.26 18.35
N ARG A 131 19.32 -12.97 18.87
CA ARG A 131 20.73 -12.83 18.53
C ARG A 131 21.19 -14.05 17.75
N PRO A 132 21.69 -13.93 16.53
CA PRO A 132 22.19 -15.07 15.75
C PRO A 132 23.40 -15.70 16.43
N GLU A 133 23.61 -16.97 16.16
CA GLU A 133 24.86 -17.64 16.53
C GLU A 133 26.00 -17.13 15.66
N LYS A 134 27.21 -17.13 16.22
CA LYS A 134 28.40 -16.68 15.50
C LYS A 134 28.61 -17.51 14.24
N GLY A 135 28.71 -16.84 13.08
CA GLY A 135 28.86 -17.51 11.79
C GLY A 135 27.57 -18.07 11.19
N GLN A 136 26.42 -17.69 11.74
CA GLN A 136 25.12 -18.06 11.15
C GLN A 136 24.98 -17.41 9.78
N LEU A 137 24.56 -18.21 8.78
CA LEU A 137 24.32 -17.74 7.42
C LEU A 137 22.83 -17.50 7.18
N ASP A 138 22.52 -16.52 6.33
CA ASP A 138 21.18 -16.31 5.80
C ASP A 138 20.83 -17.30 4.68
N ARG A 139 19.65 -17.16 4.06
CA ARG A 139 19.21 -18.03 2.96
C ARG A 139 20.03 -17.87 1.68
N GLU A 140 20.74 -16.76 1.57
CA GLU A 140 21.58 -16.41 0.41
C GLU A 140 23.04 -16.81 0.64
N GLY A 141 23.36 -17.30 1.86
CA GLY A 141 24.71 -17.75 2.23
C GLY A 141 25.61 -16.64 2.78
N ASN A 142 25.08 -15.46 3.08
CA ASN A 142 25.82 -14.37 3.70
C ASN A 142 25.81 -14.50 5.22
N GLU A 143 26.88 -14.06 5.89
CA GLU A 143 26.94 -14.07 7.34
C GLU A 143 25.97 -13.05 7.94
N VAL A 144 25.09 -13.52 8.85
CA VAL A 144 24.16 -12.67 9.56
C VAL A 144 24.89 -11.84 10.60
N ALA A 145 24.71 -10.52 10.58
CA ALA A 145 25.41 -9.62 11.48
C ALA A 145 25.11 -9.94 12.96
N ASP A 146 26.16 -9.97 13.80
CA ASP A 146 26.05 -10.22 15.24
C ASP A 146 25.49 -9.00 15.97
N ARG A 147 24.15 -8.94 16.02
CA ARG A 147 23.39 -7.93 16.77
C ARG A 147 22.08 -8.52 17.27
N ILE A 148 21.40 -7.81 18.16
CA ILE A 148 20.04 -8.19 18.57
C ILE A 148 19.06 -7.72 17.50
N TYR A 149 18.29 -8.66 16.96
CA TYR A 149 17.18 -8.42 16.05
C TYR A 149 15.87 -8.38 16.84
N ASN A 150 15.01 -7.44 16.56
CA ASN A 150 13.71 -7.28 17.20
C ASN A 150 12.57 -7.40 16.19
N THR A 151 11.33 -7.23 16.64
CA THR A 151 10.12 -7.37 15.81
C THR A 151 10.13 -6.52 14.54
N LYS A 152 10.84 -5.39 14.50
CA LYS A 152 10.96 -4.54 13.31
C LYS A 152 11.92 -5.12 12.26
N ASP A 153 12.84 -5.96 12.70
CA ASP A 153 13.83 -6.62 11.84
C ASP A 153 13.29 -7.93 11.25
N PHE A 154 12.36 -8.61 11.95
CA PHE A 154 11.82 -9.90 11.50
C PHE A 154 11.06 -9.74 10.19
N ASP A 155 11.25 -10.71 9.30
CA ASP A 155 10.70 -10.77 7.95
C ASP A 155 11.18 -9.64 6.99
N ARG A 156 12.07 -8.75 7.47
CA ARG A 156 12.73 -7.71 6.67
C ARG A 156 14.23 -7.96 6.55
N ASN A 157 14.90 -8.00 7.69
CA ASN A 157 16.35 -8.12 7.78
C ASN A 157 16.80 -9.54 8.14
N ILE A 158 15.91 -10.32 8.77
CA ILE A 158 16.14 -11.72 9.13
C ILE A 158 14.84 -12.51 9.09
N VAL A 159 14.89 -13.71 8.52
CA VAL A 159 13.76 -14.65 8.53
C VAL A 159 14.08 -15.77 9.50
N LEU A 160 13.20 -15.96 10.48
CA LEU A 160 13.30 -17.02 11.49
C LEU A 160 12.25 -18.08 11.20
N ASP A 161 12.65 -19.19 10.58
CA ASP A 161 11.74 -20.28 10.19
C ASP A 161 10.96 -20.85 11.38
N ASP A 162 11.60 -20.95 12.53
CA ASP A 162 10.95 -21.44 13.77
C ASP A 162 9.88 -20.47 14.25
N ARG A 163 10.12 -19.16 14.15
CA ARG A 163 9.13 -18.13 14.46
C ARG A 163 7.94 -18.25 13.50
N THR A 164 8.20 -18.37 12.22
CA THR A 164 7.15 -18.54 11.21
C THR A 164 6.29 -19.77 11.48
N LYS A 165 6.90 -20.91 11.84
CA LYS A 165 6.18 -22.14 12.21
C LYS A 165 5.34 -21.95 13.47
N VAL A 166 5.84 -21.24 14.50
CA VAL A 166 5.10 -20.94 15.73
C VAL A 166 3.90 -20.04 15.42
N VAL A 167 4.09 -18.98 14.62
CA VAL A 167 3.00 -18.10 14.19
C VAL A 167 1.93 -18.87 13.44
N ALA A 168 2.31 -19.66 12.43
CA ALA A 168 1.39 -20.47 11.64
C ALA A 168 0.58 -21.44 12.54
N ARG A 169 1.26 -22.13 13.46
CA ARG A 169 0.62 -23.05 14.41
C ARG A 169 -0.37 -22.34 15.32
N LYS A 170 -0.02 -21.15 15.84
CA LYS A 170 -0.91 -20.37 16.69
C LYS A 170 -2.13 -19.85 15.95
N VAL A 171 -1.97 -19.39 14.71
CA VAL A 171 -3.09 -18.99 13.85
C VAL A 171 -4.01 -20.19 13.58
N THR A 172 -3.46 -21.34 13.21
CA THR A 172 -4.24 -22.55 12.96
C THR A 172 -5.01 -23.01 14.21
N GLN A 173 -4.35 -23.01 15.38
CA GLN A 173 -4.99 -23.35 16.64
C GLN A 173 -6.16 -22.42 16.94
N PHE A 174 -5.96 -21.12 16.79
CA PHE A 174 -7.00 -20.12 16.99
C PHE A 174 -8.20 -20.30 16.07
N LEU A 175 -7.95 -20.56 14.79
CA LEU A 175 -9.02 -20.82 13.81
C LEU A 175 -9.81 -22.08 14.14
N MET A 176 -9.14 -23.15 14.60
CA MET A 176 -9.80 -24.37 15.04
C MET A 176 -10.65 -24.17 16.29
N GLU A 177 -10.17 -23.38 17.25
CA GLU A 177 -10.88 -23.07 18.52
C GLU A 177 -12.05 -22.12 18.29
N SER A 178 -11.96 -21.18 17.35
CA SER A 178 -13.03 -20.23 17.02
C SER A 178 -14.18 -20.87 16.25
N GLY A 179 -13.98 -22.07 15.68
CA GLY A 179 -15.00 -22.76 14.88
C GLY A 179 -15.18 -22.17 13.48
N ASP A 180 -14.41 -21.15 13.12
CA ASP A 180 -14.41 -20.58 11.77
C ASP A 180 -13.71 -21.54 10.80
N ARG A 181 -14.51 -22.28 10.06
CA ARG A 181 -14.04 -23.06 8.92
C ARG A 181 -14.19 -22.22 7.66
N TYR A 182 -13.08 -21.83 7.09
CA TYR A 182 -13.01 -21.36 5.72
C TYR A 182 -12.54 -22.49 4.81
#